data_a08fe7559814ce0f214a05c25332e58e
#
_entry.id   a08fe7559814ce0f214a05c25332e58e
#
_cell.length_a   1.000
_cell.length_b   1.000
_cell.length_c   1.000
_cell.angle_alpha   90.00
_cell.angle_beta   90.00
_cell.angle_gamma   90.00
#
_symmetry.space_group_name_H-M   'P 1'
#
loop_
_entity.id
_entity.type
_entity.pdbx_description
1 polymer ?
#
loop_
_entity_poly.entity_id
_entity_poly.type
_entity_poly.pdbx_seq_one_letter_code
_entity_poly.pdbx_strand_id
1 'polypeptide(L)'
;KISTEKIIIAVDCLGNQVAVSGWKKLLPFTPEEVFPNLEPYCSEFLCTYIDKEGRLEGTNLGWFEKLRGLTKHTITAAGGISMKEEIRALDDLGMHAALGMHIYRQYFPEFFSKV
;
A
#
# COMPACT_ATOMS: atom_id res chain seq x y z
N LYS A 1 4.74 7.28 -26.17
CA LYS A 1 4.67 8.07 -24.93
C LYS A 1 3.45 7.62 -24.11
N ILE A 2 3.68 7.24 -22.87
CA ILE A 2 2.61 6.76 -21.99
C ILE A 2 1.99 7.94 -21.27
N SER A 3 0.64 7.99 -21.29
CA SER A 3 -0.09 8.99 -20.54
C SER A 3 0.07 8.77 -19.03
N THR A 4 0.25 9.85 -18.26
CA THR A 4 0.35 9.74 -16.80
C THR A 4 -0.88 9.10 -16.18
N GLU A 5 -2.04 9.18 -16.84
CA GLU A 5 -3.27 8.53 -16.37
C GLU A 5 -3.15 7.02 -16.28
N LYS A 6 -2.20 6.44 -17.01
CA LYS A 6 -2.01 4.98 -17.08
C LYS A 6 -0.83 4.51 -16.24
N ILE A 7 -0.21 5.41 -15.48
CA ILE A 7 0.97 5.06 -14.69
C ILE A 7 0.61 4.95 -13.22
N ILE A 8 0.97 3.82 -12.63
CA ILE A 8 0.87 3.58 -11.19
C ILE A 8 2.29 3.45 -10.67
N ILE A 9 2.63 4.24 -9.67
CA ILE A 9 3.96 4.15 -9.04
C ILE A 9 3.83 3.38 -7.74
N ALA A 10 4.65 2.33 -7.61
CA ALA A 10 4.71 1.54 -6.39
C ALA A 10 5.73 2.16 -5.44
N VAL A 11 5.32 2.40 -4.21
CA VAL A 11 6.18 2.95 -3.15
C VAL A 11 6.15 1.98 -1.98
N ASP A 12 7.24 1.23 -1.81
CA ASP A 12 7.37 0.28 -0.70
C ASP A 12 8.11 0.96 0.44
N CYS A 13 7.59 0.81 1.66
CA CYS A 13 8.23 1.40 2.83
C CYS A 13 8.45 0.36 3.92
N LEU A 14 9.65 0.35 4.47
CA LEU A 14 9.95 -0.40 5.68
C LEU A 14 9.84 0.60 6.82
N GLY A 15 8.78 0.48 7.62
CA GLY A 15 8.39 1.56 8.51
C GLY A 15 8.02 2.79 7.67
N ASN A 16 8.54 3.94 8.01
CA ASN A 16 8.27 5.17 7.25
C ASN A 16 9.42 5.55 6.31
N GLN A 17 10.21 4.58 5.90
CA GLN A 17 11.36 4.82 5.02
C GLN A 17 11.22 4.05 3.72
N VAL A 18 11.41 4.74 2.60
CA VAL A 18 11.27 4.12 1.28
C VAL A 18 12.32 3.03 1.10
N ALA A 19 11.90 1.88 0.60
CA ALA A 19 12.76 0.72 0.38
C ALA A 19 12.73 0.31 -1.10
N VAL A 20 13.86 -0.19 -1.58
CA VAL A 20 13.99 -0.68 -2.96
C VAL A 20 14.72 -2.01 -2.96
N SER A 21 14.85 -2.62 -4.14
CA SER A 21 15.59 -3.88 -4.32
C SER A 21 15.06 -5.00 -3.46
N GLY A 22 13.73 -5.17 -3.44
CA GLY A 22 13.08 -6.22 -2.64
C GLY A 22 13.24 -5.97 -1.15
N TRP A 23 13.25 -4.69 -0.75
CA TRP A 23 13.40 -4.22 0.62
C TRP A 23 14.80 -4.42 1.21
N LYS A 24 15.76 -4.75 0.36
CA LYS A 24 17.16 -4.95 0.80
C LYS A 24 17.91 -3.64 0.99
N LYS A 25 17.40 -2.57 0.40
CA LYS A 25 18.06 -1.26 0.48
C LYS A 25 17.04 -0.21 0.90
N LEU A 26 17.34 0.50 1.98
CA LEU A 26 16.54 1.64 2.42
C LEU A 26 17.11 2.91 1.81
N LEU A 27 16.23 3.77 1.32
CA LEU A 27 16.61 5.08 0.84
C LEU A 27 16.43 6.10 1.96
N PRO A 28 17.19 7.19 1.97
CA PRO A 28 17.07 8.21 3.02
C PRO A 28 15.87 9.13 2.80
N PHE A 29 14.74 8.58 2.35
CA PHE A 29 13.55 9.35 2.02
C PHE A 29 12.33 8.75 2.66
N THR A 30 11.38 9.62 3.02
CA THR A 30 10.06 9.24 3.53
C THR A 30 9.01 9.50 2.43
N PRO A 31 7.80 8.91 2.54
CA PRO A 31 6.74 9.22 1.59
C PRO A 31 6.42 10.71 1.49
N GLU A 32 6.50 11.43 2.62
CA GLU A 32 6.27 12.86 2.66
C GLU A 32 7.20 13.62 1.71
N GLU A 33 8.41 13.11 1.55
CA GLU A 33 9.41 13.74 0.68
C GLU A 33 9.24 13.33 -0.78
N VAL A 34 8.87 12.07 -1.05
CA VAL A 34 8.86 11.57 -2.43
C VAL A 34 7.53 11.80 -3.14
N PHE A 35 6.39 11.82 -2.43
CA PHE A 35 5.09 11.96 -3.07
C PHE A 35 4.96 13.23 -3.92
N PRO A 36 5.35 14.41 -3.43
CA PRO A 36 5.24 15.62 -4.24
C PRO A 36 6.05 15.55 -5.53
N ASN A 37 7.20 14.87 -5.48
CA ASN A 37 8.07 14.75 -6.65
C ASN A 37 7.57 13.71 -7.65
N LEU A 38 6.78 12.74 -7.20
CA LEU A 38 6.29 11.65 -8.04
C LEU A 38 4.90 11.94 -8.62
N GLU A 39 4.12 12.78 -7.94
CA GLU A 39 2.74 13.08 -8.36
C GLU A 39 2.58 13.45 -9.83
N PRO A 40 3.45 14.30 -10.41
CA PRO A 40 3.28 14.70 -11.80
C PRO A 40 3.45 13.56 -12.81
N TYR A 41 4.01 12.43 -12.38
CA TYR A 41 4.36 11.34 -13.28
C TYR A 41 3.42 10.15 -13.24
N CYS A 42 2.38 10.20 -12.41
CA CYS A 42 1.47 9.08 -12.26
C CYS A 42 0.06 9.56 -11.94
N SER A 43 -0.89 8.61 -11.93
CA SER A 43 -2.26 8.88 -11.51
C SER A 43 -2.63 8.13 -10.24
N GLU A 44 -1.79 7.19 -9.81
CA GLU A 44 -2.10 6.33 -8.69
C GLU A 44 -0.82 5.86 -8.02
N PHE A 45 -0.90 5.67 -6.71
CA PHE A 45 0.20 5.09 -5.92
C PHE A 45 -0.22 3.73 -5.37
N LEU A 46 0.66 2.74 -5.49
CA LEU A 46 0.52 1.47 -4.80
C LEU A 46 1.50 1.50 -3.64
N CYS A 47 0.99 1.61 -2.42
CA CYS A 47 1.82 1.82 -1.24
C CYS A 47 1.83 0.57 -0.38
N THR A 48 3.02 -0.01 -0.17
CA THR A 48 3.18 -1.21 0.65
C THR A 48 3.89 -0.83 1.94
N TYR A 49 3.27 -1.17 3.06
CA TYR A 49 3.84 -0.96 4.38
C TYR A 49 4.41 -2.26 4.92
N ILE A 50 5.68 -2.25 5.30
CA ILE A 50 6.35 -3.38 5.91
C ILE A 50 6.74 -2.96 7.32
N ASP A 51 6.32 -3.74 8.33
CA ASP A 51 6.70 -3.49 9.72
C ASP A 51 8.20 -3.79 9.87
N LYS A 52 8.95 -2.84 10.43
CA LYS A 52 10.39 -3.00 10.64
C LYS A 52 10.73 -4.19 11.51
N GLU A 53 9.82 -4.57 12.39
CA GLU A 53 10.04 -5.66 13.34
C GLU A 53 9.49 -6.98 12.82
N GLY A 54 8.98 -6.99 11.59
CA GLY A 54 8.50 -8.21 10.96
C GLY A 54 7.21 -8.75 11.55
N ARG A 55 6.46 -7.94 12.28
CA ARG A 55 5.20 -8.38 12.86
C ARG A 55 4.15 -8.51 11.77
N LEU A 56 3.37 -9.59 11.82
CA LEU A 56 2.34 -9.89 10.84
C LEU A 56 0.93 -9.71 11.42
N GLU A 57 0.77 -8.81 12.37
CA GLU A 57 -0.45 -8.63 13.14
C GLU A 57 -1.34 -7.50 12.62
N GLY A 58 -1.39 -7.33 11.32
CA GLY A 58 -2.19 -6.29 10.72
C GLY A 58 -1.32 -5.23 10.05
N THR A 59 -1.98 -4.24 9.48
CA THR A 59 -1.28 -3.14 8.83
C THR A 59 -1.29 -1.90 9.72
N ASN A 60 -0.58 -0.86 9.31
CA ASN A 60 -0.53 0.40 10.05
C ASN A 60 -1.52 1.39 9.46
N LEU A 61 -2.75 1.39 9.98
CA LEU A 61 -3.81 2.27 9.50
C LEU A 61 -3.46 3.75 9.68
N GLY A 62 -2.78 4.10 10.78
CA GLY A 62 -2.36 5.48 11.00
C GLY A 62 -1.40 5.98 9.94
N TRP A 63 -0.53 5.10 9.47
CA TRP A 63 0.40 5.44 8.39
C TRP A 63 -0.35 5.70 7.09
N PHE A 64 -1.33 4.84 6.75
CA PHE A 64 -2.13 5.03 5.54
C PHE A 64 -2.99 6.28 5.63
N GLU A 65 -3.53 6.59 6.80
CA GLU A 65 -4.28 7.83 7.00
C GLU A 65 -3.40 9.05 6.72
N LYS A 66 -2.15 9.01 7.17
CA LYS A 66 -1.18 10.07 6.88
C LYS A 66 -0.93 10.19 5.38
N LEU A 67 -0.75 9.05 4.68
CA LEU A 67 -0.54 9.07 3.23
C LEU A 67 -1.72 9.70 2.49
N ARG A 68 -2.95 9.46 2.97
CA ARG A 68 -4.13 10.01 2.32
C ARG A 68 -4.07 11.54 2.26
N GLY A 69 -3.48 12.16 3.27
CA GLY A 69 -3.32 13.61 3.31
C GLY A 69 -2.22 14.17 2.42
N LEU A 70 -1.36 13.31 1.87
CA LEU A 70 -0.20 13.76 1.08
C LEU A 70 -0.49 13.91 -0.40
N THR A 71 -1.53 13.29 -0.91
CA THR A 71 -1.83 13.30 -2.33
C THR A 71 -3.34 13.16 -2.57
N LYS A 72 -3.81 13.65 -3.71
CA LYS A 72 -5.19 13.45 -4.13
C LYS A 72 -5.31 12.27 -5.09
N HIS A 73 -4.19 11.69 -5.49
CA HIS A 73 -4.20 10.50 -6.34
C HIS A 73 -4.85 9.32 -5.64
N THR A 74 -5.35 8.37 -6.41
CA THR A 74 -5.82 7.10 -5.89
C THR A 74 -4.66 6.38 -5.20
N ILE A 75 -4.92 5.83 -4.02
CA ILE A 75 -3.94 5.04 -3.28
C ILE A 75 -4.49 3.63 -3.13
N THR A 76 -3.68 2.64 -3.48
CA THR A 76 -3.94 1.24 -3.17
C THR A 76 -3.00 0.85 -2.04
N ALA A 77 -3.58 0.40 -0.93
CA ALA A 77 -2.82 0.02 0.26
C ALA A 77 -2.50 -1.46 0.23
N ALA A 78 -1.27 -1.81 0.60
CA ALA A 78 -0.81 -3.19 0.66
C ALA A 78 0.10 -3.37 1.87
N GLY A 79 0.33 -4.63 2.23
CA GLY A 79 1.26 -4.98 3.29
C GLY A 79 0.60 -5.19 4.64
N GLY A 80 0.60 -6.43 5.11
CA GLY A 80 0.13 -6.77 6.44
C GLY A 80 -1.35 -6.70 6.69
N ILE A 81 -2.16 -6.44 5.66
CA ILE A 81 -3.62 -6.38 5.82
C ILE A 81 -4.12 -7.79 6.07
N SER A 82 -4.69 -8.02 7.26
CA SER A 82 -5.06 -9.36 7.71
C SER A 82 -6.48 -9.48 8.24
N MET A 83 -7.21 -8.38 8.38
CA MET A 83 -8.56 -8.38 8.96
C MET A 83 -9.53 -7.56 8.13
N LYS A 84 -10.80 -7.99 8.14
CA LYS A 84 -11.86 -7.27 7.43
C LYS A 84 -12.03 -5.84 7.91
N GLU A 85 -11.79 -5.62 9.20
CA GLU A 85 -11.91 -4.30 9.80
C GLU A 85 -10.90 -3.32 9.19
N GLU A 86 -9.71 -3.83 8.86
CA GLU A 86 -8.69 -3.02 8.20
C GLU A 86 -9.11 -2.64 6.78
N ILE A 87 -9.72 -3.59 6.06
CA ILE A 87 -10.21 -3.33 4.71
C ILE A 87 -11.29 -2.25 4.74
N ARG A 88 -12.20 -2.32 5.71
CA ARG A 88 -13.23 -1.29 5.86
C ARG A 88 -12.66 0.06 6.20
N ALA A 89 -11.67 0.08 7.09
CA ALA A 89 -11.01 1.33 7.48
C ALA A 89 -10.32 2.00 6.29
N LEU A 90 -9.66 1.19 5.45
CA LEU A 90 -9.02 1.71 4.24
C LEU A 90 -10.05 2.21 3.23
N ASP A 91 -11.15 1.50 3.08
CA ASP A 91 -12.25 1.92 2.23
C ASP A 91 -12.83 3.26 2.69
N ASP A 92 -12.98 3.44 4.00
CA ASP A 92 -13.46 4.69 4.58
C ASP A 92 -12.51 5.85 4.31
N LEU A 93 -11.23 5.57 4.13
CA LEU A 93 -10.24 6.58 3.74
C LEU A 93 -10.23 6.82 2.22
N GLY A 94 -11.08 6.11 1.48
CA GLY A 94 -11.11 6.23 0.04
C GLY A 94 -9.96 5.51 -0.66
N MET A 95 -9.39 4.51 -0.02
CA MET A 95 -8.29 3.73 -0.57
C MET A 95 -8.76 2.35 -1.02
N HIS A 96 -8.08 1.82 -2.04
CA HIS A 96 -8.21 0.41 -2.39
C HIS A 96 -7.29 -0.43 -1.52
N ALA A 97 -7.61 -1.70 -1.35
CA ALA A 97 -6.78 -2.62 -0.58
C ALA A 97 -6.31 -3.77 -1.47
N ALA A 98 -5.01 -4.07 -1.42
CA ALA A 98 -4.44 -5.22 -2.11
C ALA A 98 -4.17 -6.30 -1.08
N LEU A 99 -4.74 -7.48 -1.28
CA LEU A 99 -4.68 -8.57 -0.32
C LEU A 99 -3.78 -9.69 -0.78
N GLY A 100 -3.08 -10.31 0.18
CA GLY A 100 -2.35 -11.55 -0.09
C GLY A 100 -3.30 -12.72 -0.29
N MET A 101 -2.83 -13.76 -0.99
CA MET A 101 -3.67 -14.91 -1.33
C MET A 101 -4.22 -15.64 -0.11
N HIS A 102 -3.45 -15.75 0.96
CA HIS A 102 -3.92 -16.47 2.14
C HIS A 102 -5.10 -15.75 2.82
N ILE A 103 -5.12 -14.41 2.78
CA ILE A 103 -6.24 -13.63 3.32
C ILE A 103 -7.46 -13.80 2.43
N TYR A 104 -7.24 -13.80 1.13
CA TYR A 104 -8.32 -14.00 0.19
C TYR A 104 -8.98 -15.38 0.40
N ARG A 105 -8.17 -16.42 0.61
CA ARG A 105 -8.68 -17.76 0.91
C ARG A 105 -9.49 -17.78 2.20
N GLN A 106 -9.04 -17.04 3.21
CA GLN A 106 -9.70 -17.02 4.53
C GLN A 106 -11.09 -16.42 4.45
N TYR A 107 -11.26 -15.33 3.70
CA TYR A 107 -12.53 -14.60 3.65
C TYR A 107 -13.40 -14.94 2.44
N PHE A 108 -12.82 -15.61 1.45
CA PHE A 108 -13.55 -16.01 0.23
C PHE A 108 -13.25 -17.47 -0.10
N PRO A 109 -13.51 -18.39 0.87
CA PRO A 109 -13.11 -19.79 0.68
C PRO A 109 -13.83 -20.46 -0.49
N GLU A 110 -15.06 -20.06 -0.79
CA GLU A 110 -15.83 -20.65 -1.87
C GLU A 110 -15.18 -20.43 -3.23
N PHE A 111 -14.43 -19.36 -3.39
CA PHE A 111 -13.70 -19.08 -4.64
C PHE A 111 -12.64 -20.15 -4.88
N PHE A 112 -11.96 -20.57 -3.81
CA PHE A 112 -10.84 -21.51 -3.91
C PHE A 112 -11.27 -22.97 -3.87
N SER A 113 -12.51 -23.24 -3.49
CA SER A 113 -13.02 -24.62 -3.51
C SER A 113 -13.19 -25.14 -4.92
N LYS A 114 -13.19 -24.27 -5.91
CA LYS A 114 -13.36 -24.63 -7.34
C LYS A 114 -12.03 -24.76 -8.07
N VAL A 115 -10.92 -24.60 -7.39
CA VAL A 115 -9.60 -24.58 -8.04
C VAL A 115 -8.78 -25.84 -7.79
#